data_e2f9f8b658e4aaa77624c3c11bdd3bd6
#
_entry.id   e2f9f8b658e4aaa77624c3c11bdd3bd6
#
_cell.length_a   1.000
_cell.length_b   1.000
_cell.length_c   1.000
_cell.angle_alpha   90.00
_cell.angle_beta   90.00
_cell.angle_gamma   90.00
#
_symmetry.space_group_name_H-M   'P 1'
#
loop_
_entity.id
_entity.type
_entity.pdbx_description
1 polymer ?
#
loop_
_entity_poly.entity_id
_entity_poly.type
_entity_poly.pdbx_seq_one_letter_code
_entity_poly.pdbx_strand_id
1 'polypeptide(L)'
;MFEAVTNCEVSIEFVKEENTTIYLNVIPKLIIDVVYAYGNMPTENQMISGDNYLVKEQNNGHMLFAISDGMGKGYSAFYESDMTLHLVEDIIKLNIDPSTALTILNTFYVVQDYLERYATLDFLDINRHNGNATFYKMGANTTYIFKQNKMVDKIINQSLPLGIDEEVDQSSYQLEDGDMIIMSSDGVVENLIDNDLLEEFISNAKDLAPQQIVYEILNYTIKNQIKTKDDMTVIVLKISTRKKK
;
A
#
# COMPACT_ATOMS: atom_id res chain seq x y z
N MET A 1 31.77 4.23 -5.46
CA MET A 1 32.03 2.99 -4.67
C MET A 1 30.90 2.74 -3.67
N PHE A 2 30.57 3.67 -2.75
CA PHE A 2 29.49 3.45 -1.77
C PHE A 2 28.11 3.25 -2.41
N GLU A 3 27.75 4.05 -3.42
CA GLU A 3 26.47 3.93 -4.13
C GLU A 3 26.31 2.57 -4.84
N ALA A 4 27.40 1.99 -5.33
CA ALA A 4 27.38 0.66 -5.95
C ALA A 4 27.18 -0.47 -4.93
N VAL A 5 27.53 -0.25 -3.68
CA VAL A 5 27.34 -1.24 -2.59
C VAL A 5 25.97 -1.11 -1.95
N THR A 6 25.47 0.14 -1.80
CA THR A 6 24.19 0.42 -1.15
C THR A 6 22.99 0.42 -2.10
N ASN A 7 23.24 0.42 -3.41
CA ASN A 7 22.24 0.52 -4.49
C ASN A 7 21.32 1.77 -4.32
N CYS A 8 21.85 2.85 -3.72
CA CYS A 8 21.15 4.11 -3.52
C CYS A 8 22.11 5.30 -3.56
N GLU A 9 21.59 6.50 -3.81
CA GLU A 9 22.37 7.73 -3.66
C GLU A 9 22.72 7.94 -2.19
N VAL A 10 23.96 8.39 -1.91
CA VAL A 10 24.43 8.64 -0.55
C VAL A 10 24.98 10.06 -0.39
N SER A 11 24.87 10.60 0.81
CA SER A 11 25.66 11.74 1.28
C SER A 11 26.77 11.24 2.19
N ILE A 12 27.92 11.88 2.11
CA ILE A 12 29.08 11.54 2.93
C ILE A 12 29.37 12.75 3.83
N GLU A 13 29.37 12.51 5.13
CA GLU A 13 29.72 13.52 6.13
C GLU A 13 31.02 13.14 6.81
N PHE A 14 31.96 14.10 6.93
CA PHE A 14 33.16 13.92 7.72
C PHE A 14 32.78 13.96 9.21
N VAL A 15 33.19 12.94 9.96
CA VAL A 15 32.92 12.88 11.40
C VAL A 15 34.16 13.33 12.18
N LYS A 16 35.28 12.63 11.97
CA LYS A 16 36.55 12.93 12.67
C LYS A 16 37.73 12.24 11.98
N GLU A 17 38.92 12.71 12.32
CA GLU A 17 40.19 12.07 11.98
C GLU A 17 40.93 11.72 13.27
N GLU A 18 41.40 10.48 13.38
CA GLU A 18 42.22 10.00 14.49
C GLU A 18 43.44 9.26 13.95
N ASN A 19 44.61 9.79 14.22
CA ASN A 19 45.89 9.27 13.69
C ASN A 19 45.86 9.18 12.14
N THR A 20 45.85 8.00 11.59
CA THR A 20 45.78 7.71 10.14
C THR A 20 44.39 7.25 9.68
N THR A 21 43.38 7.33 10.53
CA THR A 21 42.03 6.85 10.25
C THR A 21 41.05 8.01 10.14
N ILE A 22 40.30 8.03 9.05
CA ILE A 22 39.21 8.99 8.80
C ILE A 22 37.89 8.25 9.02
N TYR A 23 37.03 8.85 9.86
CA TYR A 23 35.67 8.36 10.11
C TYR A 23 34.70 9.18 9.29
N LEU A 24 33.92 8.48 8.46
CA LEU A 24 32.89 9.07 7.59
C LEU A 24 31.55 8.49 7.97
N ASN A 25 30.53 9.34 7.99
CA ASN A 25 29.13 8.93 8.04
C ASN A 25 28.58 8.89 6.63
N VAL A 26 28.07 7.72 6.20
CA VAL A 26 27.48 7.51 4.88
C VAL A 26 25.97 7.38 5.07
N ILE A 27 25.24 8.41 4.63
CA ILE A 27 23.79 8.52 4.83
C ILE A 27 23.07 8.27 3.49
N PRO A 28 22.23 7.23 3.39
CA PRO A 28 21.38 7.03 2.22
C PRO A 28 20.43 8.21 2.02
N LYS A 29 20.33 8.72 0.79
CA LYS A 29 19.41 9.81 0.46
C LYS A 29 18.05 9.23 0.07
N LEU A 30 17.00 9.94 0.45
CA LEU A 30 15.67 9.70 -0.10
C LEU A 30 15.56 10.44 -1.43
N ILE A 31 15.25 9.72 -2.50
CA ILE A 31 15.06 10.29 -3.84
C ILE A 31 13.58 10.41 -4.23
N ILE A 32 12.70 9.73 -3.49
CA ILE A 32 11.25 9.75 -3.68
C ILE A 32 10.58 10.44 -2.49
N ASP A 33 9.67 11.34 -2.80
CA ASP A 33 8.66 11.85 -1.86
C ASP A 33 7.30 11.29 -2.23
N VAL A 34 6.55 10.88 -1.19
CA VAL A 34 5.20 10.31 -1.32
C VAL A 34 4.23 11.20 -0.57
N VAL A 35 3.27 11.77 -1.29
CA VAL A 35 2.12 12.46 -0.69
C VAL A 35 0.91 11.56 -0.83
N TYR A 36 0.21 11.32 0.25
CA TYR A 36 -0.89 10.36 0.28
C TYR A 36 -2.12 10.89 1.02
N ALA A 37 -3.24 10.25 0.74
CA ALA A 37 -4.45 10.36 1.53
C ALA A 37 -5.20 9.03 1.51
N TYR A 38 -6.06 8.86 2.48
CA TYR A 38 -6.92 7.69 2.58
C TYR A 38 -8.32 8.08 3.03
N GLY A 39 -9.26 7.19 2.74
CA GLY A 39 -10.62 7.25 3.26
C GLY A 39 -11.14 5.85 3.52
N ASN A 40 -11.84 5.70 4.64
CA ASN A 40 -12.51 4.47 5.04
C ASN A 40 -13.93 4.83 5.46
N MET A 41 -14.91 4.12 4.92
CA MET A 41 -16.33 4.34 5.20
C MET A 41 -17.04 3.01 5.40
N PRO A 42 -17.79 2.85 6.50
CA PRO A 42 -18.60 1.68 6.71
C PRO A 42 -19.78 1.63 5.73
N THR A 43 -20.25 0.43 5.44
CA THR A 43 -21.49 0.22 4.69
C THR A 43 -22.68 0.83 5.42
N GLU A 44 -23.75 1.14 4.69
CA GLU A 44 -24.97 1.75 5.25
C GLU A 44 -25.53 0.92 6.40
N ASN A 45 -25.87 1.57 7.50
CA ASN A 45 -26.36 0.99 8.76
C ASN A 45 -25.30 0.26 9.62
N GLN A 46 -24.02 0.32 9.29
CA GLN A 46 -22.93 -0.11 10.15
C GLN A 46 -22.27 1.10 10.82
N MET A 47 -21.81 0.94 12.05
CA MET A 47 -21.07 1.99 12.79
C MET A 47 -19.57 1.88 12.59
N ILE A 48 -19.10 0.73 12.13
CA ILE A 48 -17.70 0.40 11.95
C ILE A 48 -17.55 -0.32 10.61
N SER A 49 -16.48 0.02 9.88
CA SER A 49 -16.05 -0.66 8.66
C SER A 49 -15.38 -1.98 8.98
N GLY A 50 -15.67 -3.03 8.23
CA GLY A 50 -14.92 -4.28 8.25
C GLY A 50 -13.55 -4.17 7.60
N ASP A 51 -13.38 -3.17 6.73
CA ASP A 51 -12.08 -2.82 6.17
C ASP A 51 -11.23 -2.04 7.17
N ASN A 52 -9.93 -2.31 7.16
CA ASN A 52 -8.92 -1.49 7.84
C ASN A 52 -7.77 -1.13 6.90
N TYR A 53 -6.99 -0.13 7.27
CA TYR A 53 -5.83 0.32 6.51
C TYR A 53 -4.63 0.60 7.41
N LEU A 54 -3.42 0.50 6.85
CA LEU A 54 -2.16 0.85 7.50
C LEU A 54 -1.40 1.83 6.62
N VAL A 55 -0.88 2.89 7.23
CA VAL A 55 0.12 3.77 6.62
C VAL A 55 1.24 3.98 7.61
N LYS A 56 2.47 3.60 7.24
CA LYS A 56 3.62 3.64 8.13
C LYS A 56 4.88 4.11 7.42
N GLU A 57 5.50 5.15 7.92
CA GLU A 57 6.86 5.52 7.55
C GLU A 57 7.85 4.81 8.48
N GLN A 58 8.86 4.16 7.89
CA GLN A 58 9.92 3.46 8.62
C GLN A 58 11.20 4.28 8.68
N ASN A 59 11.99 4.08 9.73
CA ASN A 59 13.27 4.77 9.92
C ASN A 59 14.32 4.42 8.85
N ASN A 60 14.16 3.30 8.13
CA ASN A 60 15.02 2.87 7.04
C ASN A 60 14.66 3.48 5.67
N GLY A 61 13.76 4.47 5.63
CA GLY A 61 13.34 5.16 4.41
C GLY A 61 12.26 4.44 3.60
N HIS A 62 11.71 3.33 4.10
CA HIS A 62 10.56 2.66 3.52
C HIS A 62 9.25 3.31 3.97
N MET A 63 8.26 3.28 3.09
CA MET A 63 6.87 3.62 3.43
C MET A 63 5.97 2.43 3.10
N LEU A 64 5.16 2.04 4.09
CA LEU A 64 4.24 0.91 4.00
C LEU A 64 2.81 1.42 3.91
N PHE A 65 2.05 0.82 3.01
CA PHE A 65 0.62 1.04 2.85
C PHE A 65 -0.06 -0.32 2.80
N ALA A 66 -1.19 -0.47 3.47
CA ALA A 66 -1.97 -1.68 3.36
C ALA A 66 -3.46 -1.42 3.51
N ILE A 67 -4.25 -2.28 2.86
CA ILE A 67 -5.68 -2.42 3.05
C ILE A 67 -5.93 -3.90 3.37
N SER A 68 -6.75 -4.15 4.37
CA SER A 68 -7.24 -5.48 4.71
C SER A 68 -8.75 -5.42 4.87
N ASP A 69 -9.45 -6.33 4.23
CA ASP A 69 -10.88 -6.57 4.41
C ASP A 69 -11.06 -7.87 5.18
N GLY A 70 -11.78 -7.78 6.30
CA GLY A 70 -12.09 -8.90 7.18
C GLY A 70 -13.36 -9.62 6.77
N MET A 71 -13.40 -10.92 6.94
CA MET A 71 -14.56 -11.73 6.59
C MET A 71 -15.82 -11.35 7.36
N GLY A 72 -16.88 -11.03 6.65
CA GLY A 72 -18.19 -10.72 7.24
C GLY A 72 -18.51 -9.25 7.29
N LYS A 73 -19.16 -8.76 8.35
CA LYS A 73 -19.57 -7.35 8.50
C LYS A 73 -19.45 -6.85 9.94
N GLY A 74 -19.23 -5.56 10.09
CA GLY A 74 -19.20 -4.89 11.38
C GLY A 74 -18.02 -5.32 12.25
N TYR A 75 -18.26 -5.48 13.57
CA TYR A 75 -17.17 -5.75 14.52
C TYR A 75 -16.35 -7.02 14.26
N SER A 76 -16.94 -8.08 13.70
CA SER A 76 -16.20 -9.31 13.41
C SER A 76 -15.19 -9.08 12.29
N ALA A 77 -15.63 -8.48 11.20
CA ALA A 77 -14.77 -8.16 10.06
C ALA A 77 -13.70 -7.12 10.45
N PHE A 78 -14.11 -6.07 11.18
CA PHE A 78 -13.17 -5.08 11.74
C PHE A 78 -12.05 -5.76 12.55
N TYR A 79 -12.39 -6.69 13.45
CA TYR A 79 -11.39 -7.36 14.28
C TYR A 79 -10.39 -8.18 13.46
N GLU A 80 -10.87 -8.89 12.43
CA GLU A 80 -10.00 -9.70 11.56
C GLU A 80 -9.03 -8.83 10.76
N SER A 81 -9.53 -7.78 10.12
CA SER A 81 -8.69 -6.88 9.32
C SER A 81 -7.72 -6.07 10.19
N ASP A 82 -8.14 -5.61 11.36
CA ASP A 82 -7.30 -4.91 12.34
C ASP A 82 -6.17 -5.81 12.88
N MET A 83 -6.51 -7.05 13.27
CA MET A 83 -5.54 -8.05 13.72
C MET A 83 -4.52 -8.36 12.62
N THR A 84 -4.98 -8.51 11.37
CA THR A 84 -4.11 -8.76 10.21
C THR A 84 -3.05 -7.66 10.09
N LEU A 85 -3.47 -6.39 10.07
CA LEU A 85 -2.58 -5.26 9.91
C LEU A 85 -1.64 -5.07 11.10
N HIS A 86 -2.11 -5.29 12.32
CA HIS A 86 -1.28 -5.23 13.53
C HIS A 86 -0.20 -6.31 13.54
N LEU A 87 -0.53 -7.55 13.16
CA LEU A 87 0.45 -8.63 13.10
C LEU A 87 1.53 -8.34 12.06
N VAL A 88 1.15 -7.87 10.85
CA VAL A 88 2.12 -7.43 9.83
C VAL A 88 3.04 -6.34 10.38
N GLU A 89 2.46 -5.30 10.97
CA GLU A 89 3.23 -4.18 11.51
C GLU A 89 4.22 -4.64 12.59
N ASP A 90 3.79 -5.51 13.48
CA ASP A 90 4.63 -6.00 14.59
C ASP A 90 5.78 -6.88 14.08
N ILE A 91 5.53 -7.76 13.10
CA ILE A 91 6.60 -8.57 12.51
C ILE A 91 7.63 -7.70 11.77
N ILE A 92 7.17 -6.69 11.03
CA ILE A 92 8.06 -5.77 10.30
C ILE A 92 8.89 -4.90 11.28
N LYS A 93 8.34 -4.52 12.44
CA LYS A 93 9.10 -3.80 13.49
C LYS A 93 10.30 -4.62 14.01
N LEU A 94 10.29 -5.93 13.86
CA LEU A 94 11.43 -6.80 14.18
C LEU A 94 12.54 -6.78 13.11
N ASN A 95 12.45 -5.88 12.12
CA ASN A 95 13.34 -5.82 10.95
C ASN A 95 13.32 -7.10 10.08
N ILE A 96 12.22 -7.82 10.10
CA ILE A 96 11.95 -8.92 9.17
C ILE A 96 11.47 -8.28 7.86
N ASP A 97 11.99 -8.78 6.73
CA ASP A 97 11.57 -8.27 5.42
C ASP A 97 10.08 -8.56 5.17
N PRO A 98 9.39 -7.70 4.37
CA PRO A 98 7.96 -7.83 4.16
C PRO A 98 7.52 -9.19 3.60
N SER A 99 8.26 -9.78 2.66
CA SER A 99 7.92 -11.08 2.07
C SER A 99 7.89 -12.19 3.14
N THR A 100 8.93 -12.25 3.99
CA THR A 100 8.99 -13.19 5.11
C THR A 100 7.90 -12.91 6.13
N ALA A 101 7.64 -11.63 6.46
CA ALA A 101 6.59 -11.23 7.39
C ALA A 101 5.21 -11.73 6.93
N LEU A 102 4.90 -11.56 5.65
CA LEU A 102 3.63 -11.96 5.06
C LEU A 102 3.50 -13.49 4.96
N THR A 103 4.60 -14.20 4.68
CA THR A 103 4.61 -15.67 4.71
C THR A 103 4.32 -16.19 6.12
N ILE A 104 4.91 -15.59 7.17
CA ILE A 104 4.62 -15.93 8.57
C ILE A 104 3.15 -15.67 8.90
N LEU A 105 2.62 -14.50 8.51
CA LEU A 105 1.23 -14.15 8.72
C LEU A 105 0.30 -15.16 8.04
N ASN A 106 0.55 -15.47 6.78
CA ASN A 106 -0.28 -16.41 6.04
C ASN A 106 -0.25 -17.82 6.67
N THR A 107 0.94 -18.29 7.08
CA THR A 107 1.07 -19.55 7.81
C THR A 107 0.27 -19.54 9.12
N PHE A 108 0.26 -18.42 9.83
CA PHE A 108 -0.54 -18.26 11.05
C PHE A 108 -2.03 -18.45 10.76
N TYR A 109 -2.55 -17.86 9.68
CA TYR A 109 -3.95 -18.02 9.27
C TYR A 109 -4.25 -19.46 8.83
N VAL A 110 -3.39 -20.11 8.05
CA VAL A 110 -3.53 -21.51 7.64
C VAL A 110 -3.62 -22.46 8.85
N VAL A 111 -2.80 -22.23 9.87
CA VAL A 111 -2.84 -23.04 11.10
C VAL A 111 -4.12 -22.81 11.92
N GLN A 112 -4.75 -21.64 11.76
CA GLN A 112 -6.02 -21.32 12.42
C GLN A 112 -7.27 -21.63 11.58
N ASP A 113 -7.14 -22.34 10.47
CA ASP A 113 -8.22 -22.69 9.53
C ASP A 113 -9.51 -23.24 10.19
N TYR A 114 -9.37 -23.95 11.34
CA TYR A 114 -10.52 -24.43 12.11
C TYR A 114 -11.45 -23.32 12.63
N LEU A 115 -11.04 -22.05 12.57
CA LEU A 115 -11.87 -20.90 12.94
C LEU A 115 -12.66 -20.31 11.75
N GLU A 116 -12.43 -20.82 10.53
CA GLU A 116 -13.04 -20.31 9.28
C GLU A 116 -12.89 -18.78 9.15
N ARG A 117 -11.71 -18.25 9.51
CA ARG A 117 -11.43 -16.83 9.48
C ARG A 117 -10.45 -16.51 8.36
N TYR A 118 -10.86 -15.62 7.50
CA TYR A 118 -10.08 -15.18 6.34
C TYR A 118 -10.08 -13.66 6.28
N ALA A 119 -9.00 -13.11 5.77
CA ALA A 119 -8.89 -11.69 5.46
C ALA A 119 -8.17 -11.50 4.13
N THR A 120 -8.51 -10.45 3.42
CA THR A 120 -7.70 -10.03 2.28
C THR A 120 -6.54 -9.17 2.78
N LEU A 121 -5.47 -9.10 1.99
CA LEU A 121 -4.40 -8.14 2.25
C LEU A 121 -3.84 -7.60 0.94
N ASP A 122 -3.95 -6.29 0.75
CA ASP A 122 -3.23 -5.51 -0.26
C ASP A 122 -2.12 -4.74 0.45
N PHE A 123 -0.86 -5.11 0.24
CA PHE A 123 0.27 -4.52 0.94
C PHE A 123 1.28 -3.96 -0.06
N LEU A 124 1.69 -2.72 0.15
CA LEU A 124 2.65 -1.99 -0.67
C LEU A 124 3.81 -1.50 0.20
N ASP A 125 5.04 -1.87 -0.19
CA ASP A 125 6.28 -1.35 0.37
C ASP A 125 6.98 -0.47 -0.66
N ILE A 126 7.17 0.81 -0.35
CA ILE A 126 7.90 1.77 -1.18
C ILE A 126 9.26 2.05 -0.57
N ASN A 127 10.33 1.65 -1.26
CA ASN A 127 11.69 2.03 -0.93
C ASN A 127 12.00 3.43 -1.49
N ARG A 128 12.03 4.43 -0.63
CA ARG A 128 12.24 5.85 -1.03
C ARG A 128 13.68 6.17 -1.41
N HIS A 129 14.63 5.27 -1.19
CA HIS A 129 16.03 5.46 -1.59
C HIS A 129 16.28 5.15 -3.06
N ASN A 130 15.48 4.25 -3.65
CA ASN A 130 15.64 3.82 -5.05
C ASN A 130 14.36 3.90 -5.87
N GLY A 131 13.21 4.18 -5.25
CA GLY A 131 11.91 4.28 -5.92
C GLY A 131 11.28 2.93 -6.29
N ASN A 132 11.80 1.82 -5.78
CA ASN A 132 11.16 0.53 -5.99
C ASN A 132 9.91 0.40 -5.11
N ALA A 133 8.79 0.07 -5.73
CA ALA A 133 7.52 -0.28 -5.08
C ALA A 133 7.30 -1.78 -5.21
N THR A 134 7.14 -2.48 -4.09
CA THR A 134 6.83 -3.91 -4.07
C THR A 134 5.42 -4.11 -3.54
N PHE A 135 4.61 -4.76 -4.33
CA PHE A 135 3.22 -5.07 -4.03
C PHE A 135 3.11 -6.54 -3.64
N TYR A 136 2.37 -6.79 -2.58
CA TYR A 136 2.03 -8.13 -2.10
C TYR A 136 0.52 -8.21 -1.99
N LYS A 137 -0.07 -9.21 -2.62
CA LYS A 137 -1.53 -9.37 -2.66
C LYS A 137 -1.95 -10.76 -2.21
N MET A 138 -2.97 -10.80 -1.37
CA MET A 138 -3.61 -12.03 -0.88
C MET A 138 -5.12 -11.80 -0.87
N GLY A 139 -5.81 -12.30 -1.90
CA GLY A 139 -7.24 -12.08 -2.10
C GLY A 139 -7.65 -10.63 -2.35
N ALA A 140 -6.69 -9.75 -2.59
CA ALA A 140 -6.90 -8.31 -2.67
C ALA A 140 -7.32 -7.85 -4.08
N ASN A 141 -7.93 -6.68 -4.15
CA ASN A 141 -8.37 -6.08 -5.41
C ASN A 141 -7.21 -5.53 -6.25
N THR A 142 -7.48 -5.18 -7.51
CA THR A 142 -6.51 -4.57 -8.40
C THR A 142 -6.05 -3.21 -7.86
N THR A 143 -4.75 -3.00 -7.80
CA THR A 143 -4.14 -1.69 -7.58
C THR A 143 -3.81 -1.05 -8.94
N TYR A 144 -4.17 0.22 -9.10
CA TYR A 144 -4.00 0.95 -10.35
C TYR A 144 -2.83 1.92 -10.26
N ILE A 145 -2.01 1.94 -11.32
CA ILE A 145 -0.89 2.87 -11.45
C ILE A 145 -1.15 3.81 -12.64
N PHE A 146 -1.11 5.12 -12.38
CA PHE A 146 -1.31 6.17 -13.35
C PHE A 146 -0.03 6.98 -13.50
N LYS A 147 0.28 7.37 -14.74
CA LYS A 147 1.32 8.33 -15.08
C LYS A 147 0.74 9.41 -15.97
N GLN A 148 0.93 10.68 -15.60
CA GLN A 148 0.33 11.80 -16.33
C GLN A 148 -1.18 11.61 -16.58
N ASN A 149 -1.88 11.03 -15.61
CA ASN A 149 -3.33 10.72 -15.59
C ASN A 149 -3.80 9.69 -16.62
N LYS A 150 -2.88 8.93 -17.18
CA LYS A 150 -3.21 7.74 -17.97
C LYS A 150 -2.85 6.51 -17.14
N MET A 151 -3.72 5.53 -17.15
CA MET A 151 -3.42 4.24 -16.56
C MET A 151 -2.27 3.59 -17.33
N VAL A 152 -1.19 3.29 -16.64
CA VAL A 152 0.01 2.69 -17.26
C VAL A 152 0.21 1.26 -16.84
N ASP A 153 -0.30 0.87 -15.67
CA ASP A 153 -0.17 -0.49 -15.16
C ASP A 153 -1.29 -0.84 -14.18
N LYS A 154 -1.50 -2.14 -13.98
CA LYS A 154 -2.46 -2.75 -13.05
C LYS A 154 -1.78 -3.89 -12.32
N ILE A 155 -1.72 -3.79 -11.01
CA ILE A 155 -1.24 -4.88 -10.17
C ILE A 155 -2.45 -5.75 -9.81
N ILE A 156 -2.55 -6.87 -10.51
CA ILE A 156 -3.67 -7.81 -10.37
C ILE A 156 -3.30 -8.88 -9.35
N ASN A 157 -4.19 -9.20 -8.46
CA ASN A 157 -4.04 -10.32 -7.53
C ASN A 157 -4.30 -11.66 -8.24
N GLN A 158 -3.46 -12.66 -7.96
CA GLN A 158 -3.59 -14.03 -8.44
C GLN A 158 -3.71 -15.06 -7.31
N SER A 159 -3.48 -14.66 -6.06
CA SER A 159 -3.56 -15.52 -4.89
C SER A 159 -4.92 -15.45 -4.20
N LEU A 160 -5.19 -16.44 -3.35
CA LEU A 160 -6.38 -16.48 -2.51
C LEU A 160 -6.20 -15.61 -1.26
N PRO A 161 -7.28 -15.30 -0.52
CA PRO A 161 -7.18 -14.64 0.79
C PRO A 161 -6.26 -15.38 1.77
N LEU A 162 -5.77 -14.66 2.77
CA LEU A 162 -4.96 -15.19 3.87
C LEU A 162 -5.63 -16.42 4.48
N GLY A 163 -4.85 -17.48 4.69
CA GLY A 163 -5.29 -18.72 5.32
C GLY A 163 -5.87 -19.78 4.37
N ILE A 164 -6.05 -19.47 3.09
CA ILE A 164 -6.59 -20.43 2.12
C ILE A 164 -5.47 -21.12 1.33
N ASP A 165 -4.44 -20.39 0.94
CA ASP A 165 -3.30 -20.89 0.18
C ASP A 165 -2.00 -20.37 0.81
N GLU A 166 -0.88 -21.08 0.57
CA GLU A 166 0.43 -20.67 1.07
C GLU A 166 1.11 -19.60 0.20
N GLU A 167 0.57 -19.32 -0.99
CA GLU A 167 1.18 -18.40 -1.95
C GLU A 167 0.90 -16.94 -1.59
N VAL A 168 1.97 -16.13 -1.62
CA VAL A 168 1.93 -14.67 -1.54
C VAL A 168 2.24 -14.13 -2.94
N ASP A 169 1.26 -13.51 -3.59
CA ASP A 169 1.48 -12.89 -4.90
C ASP A 169 2.31 -11.62 -4.73
N GLN A 170 3.44 -11.57 -5.42
CA GLN A 170 4.40 -10.47 -5.34
C GLN A 170 4.73 -9.91 -6.71
N SER A 171 4.68 -8.59 -6.84
CA SER A 171 5.12 -7.87 -8.03
C SER A 171 5.88 -6.60 -7.65
N SER A 172 6.68 -6.07 -8.58
CA SER A 172 7.46 -4.86 -8.36
C SER A 172 7.28 -3.86 -9.50
N TYR A 173 7.27 -2.58 -9.16
CA TYR A 173 7.18 -1.47 -10.10
C TYR A 173 8.21 -0.41 -9.74
N GLN A 174 8.92 0.13 -10.75
CA GLN A 174 9.85 1.25 -10.57
C GLN A 174 9.10 2.57 -10.66
N LEU A 175 8.95 3.25 -9.54
CA LEU A 175 8.27 4.53 -9.44
C LEU A 175 9.07 5.65 -10.10
N GLU A 176 8.36 6.52 -10.81
CA GLU A 176 8.89 7.71 -11.44
C GLU A 176 8.15 8.98 -10.98
N ASP A 177 8.71 10.14 -11.36
CA ASP A 177 8.10 11.45 -11.07
C ASP A 177 6.73 11.59 -11.73
N GLY A 178 5.72 11.95 -10.93
CA GLY A 178 4.35 12.13 -11.39
C GLY A 178 3.50 10.86 -11.41
N ASP A 179 4.04 9.72 -10.95
CA ASP A 179 3.23 8.51 -10.78
C ASP A 179 2.18 8.72 -9.68
N MET A 180 1.03 8.07 -9.86
CA MET A 180 -0.02 8.01 -8.87
C MET A 180 -0.50 6.56 -8.71
N ILE A 181 -0.64 6.11 -7.47
CA ILE A 181 -1.11 4.77 -7.13
C ILE A 181 -2.47 4.90 -6.44
N ILE A 182 -3.41 4.04 -6.82
CA ILE A 182 -4.72 3.92 -6.18
C ILE A 182 -4.91 2.47 -5.74
N MET A 183 -4.98 2.26 -4.43
CA MET A 183 -5.35 1.00 -3.78
C MET A 183 -6.78 1.14 -3.25
N SER A 184 -7.58 0.09 -3.32
CA SER A 184 -8.96 0.14 -2.82
C SER A 184 -9.52 -1.25 -2.50
N SER A 185 -10.49 -1.29 -1.58
CA SER A 185 -11.29 -2.48 -1.29
C SER A 185 -12.36 -2.73 -2.38
N ASP A 186 -13.02 -3.87 -2.32
CA ASP A 186 -14.04 -4.30 -3.28
C ASP A 186 -15.28 -3.39 -3.29
N GLY A 187 -15.71 -2.87 -2.14
CA GLY A 187 -16.81 -1.91 -2.06
C GLY A 187 -16.60 -0.65 -2.91
N VAL A 188 -15.34 -0.30 -3.22
CA VAL A 188 -15.00 0.77 -4.17
C VAL A 188 -14.93 0.22 -5.60
N VAL A 189 -14.14 -0.84 -5.83
CA VAL A 189 -13.86 -1.37 -7.19
C VAL A 189 -15.13 -1.89 -7.86
N GLU A 190 -15.99 -2.61 -7.14
CA GLU A 190 -17.24 -3.17 -7.71
C GLU A 190 -18.19 -2.12 -8.28
N ASN A 191 -18.11 -0.90 -7.80
CA ASN A 191 -18.90 0.24 -8.24
C ASN A 191 -18.18 1.13 -9.25
N LEU A 192 -16.85 0.99 -9.41
CA LEU A 192 -16.03 1.63 -10.44
C LEU A 192 -15.77 0.70 -11.64
N ILE A 193 -16.67 -0.19 -11.94
CA ILE A 193 -16.53 -1.38 -12.85
C ILE A 193 -15.96 -1.05 -14.23
N ASP A 194 -16.01 0.18 -14.68
CA ASP A 194 -15.47 0.59 -15.97
C ASP A 194 -14.13 1.28 -15.80
N ASN A 195 -13.05 0.64 -16.29
CA ASN A 195 -11.71 1.23 -16.28
C ASN A 195 -11.66 2.57 -17.02
N ASP A 196 -12.48 2.73 -18.07
CA ASP A 196 -12.55 3.98 -18.84
C ASP A 196 -13.13 5.10 -17.98
N LEU A 197 -14.09 4.81 -17.10
CA LEU A 197 -14.64 5.76 -16.14
C LEU A 197 -13.60 6.18 -15.10
N LEU A 198 -12.78 5.24 -14.60
CA LEU A 198 -11.70 5.55 -13.66
C LEU A 198 -10.63 6.41 -14.33
N GLU A 199 -10.25 6.12 -15.58
CA GLU A 199 -9.31 6.94 -16.35
C GLU A 199 -9.86 8.35 -16.62
N GLU A 200 -11.11 8.47 -17.02
CA GLU A 200 -11.77 9.76 -17.22
C GLU A 200 -11.80 10.57 -15.92
N PHE A 201 -12.17 9.92 -14.81
CA PHE A 201 -12.19 10.52 -13.49
C PHE A 201 -10.81 11.07 -13.10
N ILE A 202 -9.75 10.23 -13.22
CA ILE A 202 -8.39 10.61 -12.88
C ILE A 202 -7.85 11.71 -13.81
N SER A 203 -8.20 11.68 -15.10
CA SER A 203 -7.83 12.74 -16.06
C SER A 203 -8.35 14.10 -15.62
N ASN A 204 -9.55 14.14 -15.06
CA ASN A 204 -10.17 15.37 -14.54
C ASN A 204 -9.60 15.76 -13.16
N ALA A 205 -9.04 14.81 -12.40
CA ALA A 205 -8.54 14.98 -11.04
C ALA A 205 -7.03 15.27 -10.96
N LYS A 206 -6.35 15.49 -12.08
CA LYS A 206 -4.87 15.55 -12.16
C LYS A 206 -4.22 16.55 -11.21
N ASP A 207 -4.82 17.73 -11.06
CA ASP A 207 -4.29 18.82 -10.26
C ASP A 207 -4.81 18.80 -8.81
N LEU A 208 -5.68 17.84 -8.48
CA LEU A 208 -6.23 17.70 -7.13
C LEU A 208 -5.21 17.09 -6.18
N ALA A 209 -5.25 17.50 -4.93
CA ALA A 209 -4.50 16.83 -3.85
C ALA A 209 -5.05 15.40 -3.62
N PRO A 210 -4.24 14.44 -3.12
CA PRO A 210 -4.71 13.08 -2.84
C PRO A 210 -5.99 13.03 -2.02
N GLN A 211 -6.15 13.91 -1.02
CA GLN A 211 -7.34 13.99 -0.18
C GLN A 211 -8.61 14.33 -0.99
N GLN A 212 -8.50 15.20 -1.99
CA GLN A 212 -9.63 15.55 -2.85
C GLN A 212 -9.99 14.38 -3.78
N ILE A 213 -8.98 13.65 -4.29
CA ILE A 213 -9.20 12.46 -5.12
C ILE A 213 -9.91 11.37 -4.31
N VAL A 214 -9.47 11.09 -3.09
CA VAL A 214 -10.14 10.17 -2.17
C VAL A 214 -11.60 10.54 -1.96
N TYR A 215 -11.85 11.81 -1.65
CA TYR A 215 -13.21 12.33 -1.43
C TYR A 215 -14.10 12.14 -2.67
N GLU A 216 -13.60 12.45 -3.85
CA GLU A 216 -14.35 12.33 -5.10
C GLU A 216 -14.61 10.85 -5.46
N ILE A 217 -13.63 9.94 -5.26
CA ILE A 217 -13.81 8.50 -5.48
C ILE A 217 -14.95 7.98 -4.59
N LEU A 218 -14.88 8.23 -3.28
CA LEU A 218 -15.89 7.77 -2.34
C LEU A 218 -17.28 8.35 -2.64
N ASN A 219 -17.36 9.64 -2.96
CA ASN A 219 -18.64 10.26 -3.35
C ASN A 219 -19.22 9.70 -4.64
N TYR A 220 -18.37 9.41 -5.62
CA TYR A 220 -18.79 8.79 -6.87
C TYR A 220 -19.34 7.39 -6.61
N THR A 221 -18.61 6.60 -5.81
CA THR A 221 -19.03 5.26 -5.41
C THR A 221 -20.40 5.28 -4.71
N ILE A 222 -20.57 6.15 -3.72
CA ILE A 222 -21.85 6.29 -3.00
C ILE A 222 -23.01 6.65 -3.93
N LYS A 223 -22.80 7.58 -4.86
CA LYS A 223 -23.85 8.02 -5.78
C LYS A 223 -24.23 6.99 -6.81
N ASN A 224 -23.31 6.11 -7.19
CA ASN A 224 -23.47 5.15 -8.27
C ASN A 224 -23.50 3.69 -7.79
N GLN A 225 -23.73 3.45 -6.48
CA GLN A 225 -23.87 2.11 -5.94
C GLN A 225 -25.01 1.34 -6.63
N ILE A 226 -24.65 0.50 -7.61
CA ILE A 226 -25.57 -0.33 -8.38
C ILE A 226 -25.67 -1.73 -7.76
N LYS A 227 -24.63 -2.16 -7.03
CA LYS A 227 -24.49 -3.48 -6.42
C LYS A 227 -24.57 -3.45 -4.89
N THR A 228 -24.17 -4.52 -4.28
CA THR A 228 -24.17 -4.69 -2.82
C THR A 228 -23.43 -3.54 -2.13
N LYS A 229 -24.10 -2.94 -1.15
CA LYS A 229 -23.47 -1.97 -0.27
C LYS A 229 -22.45 -2.70 0.59
N ASP A 230 -21.17 -2.37 0.42
CA ASP A 230 -20.07 -2.90 1.21
C ASP A 230 -19.23 -1.77 1.81
N ASP A 231 -18.33 -2.15 2.71
CA ASP A 231 -17.38 -1.22 3.31
C ASP A 231 -16.43 -0.70 2.22
N MET A 232 -16.01 0.56 2.32
CA MET A 232 -15.25 1.23 1.28
C MET A 232 -13.96 1.79 1.86
N THR A 233 -12.82 1.32 1.35
CA THR A 233 -11.52 1.86 1.68
C THR A 233 -10.75 2.20 0.42
N VAL A 234 -10.12 3.38 0.41
CA VAL A 234 -9.26 3.82 -0.68
C VAL A 234 -8.03 4.53 -0.14
N ILE A 235 -6.88 4.26 -0.75
CA ILE A 235 -5.61 4.97 -0.51
C ILE A 235 -5.14 5.51 -1.86
N VAL A 236 -4.83 6.80 -1.90
CA VAL A 236 -4.28 7.49 -3.07
C VAL A 236 -2.89 8.01 -2.72
N LEU A 237 -1.91 7.67 -3.53
CA LEU A 237 -0.53 8.15 -3.40
C LEU A 237 -0.14 8.93 -4.65
N LYS A 238 0.55 10.05 -4.47
CA LYS A 238 1.23 10.78 -5.53
C LYS A 238 2.73 10.79 -5.27
N ILE A 239 3.48 10.44 -6.29
CA ILE A 239 4.92 10.30 -6.24
C ILE A 239 5.58 11.52 -6.86
N SER A 240 6.62 12.02 -6.21
CA SER A 240 7.51 13.01 -6.79
C SER A 240 8.96 12.68 -6.51
N THR A 241 9.83 12.97 -7.46
CA THR A 241 11.27 12.79 -7.29
C THR A 241 11.89 14.07 -6.70
N ARG A 242 12.78 13.89 -5.74
CA ARG A 242 13.57 15.00 -5.20
C ARG A 242 14.57 15.47 -6.25
N LYS A 243 14.45 16.71 -6.70
CA LYS A 243 15.43 17.28 -7.64
C LYS A 243 16.82 17.29 -7.00
N LYS A 244 17.83 16.84 -7.76
CA LYS A 244 19.23 17.01 -7.36
C LYS A 244 19.49 18.51 -7.18
N LYS A 245 19.86 18.91 -5.97
CA LYS A 245 20.39 20.26 -5.70
C LYS A 245 21.86 20.31 -6.04
#